data_e6a213e925fb520857fa59e294e1498d
#
_entry.id   e6a213e925fb520857fa59e294e1498d
#
_cell.length_a   1.000
_cell.length_b   1.000
_cell.length_c   1.000
_cell.angle_alpha   90.00
_cell.angle_beta   90.00
_cell.angle_gamma   90.00
#
_symmetry.space_group_name_H-M   'P 1'
#
loop_
_entity.id
_entity.type
_entity.pdbx_description
1 polymer ?
#
loop_
_entity_poly.entity_id
_entity_poly.type
_entity_poly.pdbx_seq_one_letter_code
_entity_poly.pdbx_strand_id
1 'polypeptide(L)'
;MEQQQTWRRELPNYKQVAPEIDDLPFQAREAINVLRGNIQLSGANLKVIAITSAVAHEGKSSIAFRLTKSLAGLKKRALYLDCDIRNSVTMSRYGMHDQVQGLTEYLCGTAAMNDIVYRTQDKYMDVILTGAVAPNPSELVSGKLFTLLLDEMRKRYDYIIVDTPPINPV
;
A
#
# COMPACT_ATOMS: atom_id res chain seq x y z
N MET A 1 -2.30 -2.20 -27.41
CA MET A 1 -1.70 -3.07 -26.37
C MET A 1 -0.30 -2.64 -25.92
N GLU A 2 0.40 -1.78 -26.65
CA GLU A 2 1.77 -1.31 -26.29
C GLU A 2 1.84 -0.21 -25.23
N GLN A 3 0.84 0.65 -25.09
CA GLN A 3 0.83 1.75 -24.10
C GLN A 3 0.75 1.28 -22.65
N GLN A 4 0.35 0.04 -22.36
CA GLN A 4 0.22 -0.48 -20.99
C GLN A 4 1.54 -1.05 -20.42
N GLN A 5 2.59 -1.17 -21.22
CA GLN A 5 3.89 -1.68 -20.75
C GLN A 5 4.90 -0.57 -20.39
N THR A 6 4.64 0.68 -20.77
CA THR A 6 5.60 1.78 -20.63
C THR A 6 5.71 2.34 -19.22
N TRP A 7 4.64 2.34 -18.41
CA TRP A 7 4.66 3.00 -17.10
C TRP A 7 5.69 2.44 -16.10
N ARG A 8 6.04 1.12 -16.21
CA ARG A 8 7.12 0.52 -15.40
C ARG A 8 8.51 0.71 -15.98
N ARG A 9 8.64 0.96 -17.29
CA ARG A 9 9.94 1.18 -17.94
C ARG A 9 10.54 2.54 -17.63
N GLU A 10 9.70 3.52 -17.33
CA GLU A 10 10.12 4.89 -17.01
C GLU A 10 10.53 5.08 -15.54
N LEU A 11 10.34 4.05 -14.71
CA LEU A 11 10.70 4.10 -13.31
C LEU A 11 12.07 3.45 -13.09
N PRO A 12 13.04 4.16 -12.48
CA PRO A 12 14.35 3.60 -12.23
C PRO A 12 14.27 2.35 -11.33
N ASN A 13 15.31 1.54 -11.36
CA ASN A 13 15.50 0.25 -10.66
C ASN A 13 14.85 0.17 -9.27
N TYR A 14 13.55 -0.10 -9.20
CA TYR A 14 12.90 -0.39 -7.94
C TYR A 14 13.36 -1.74 -7.39
N LYS A 15 13.63 -1.78 -6.12
CA LYS A 15 13.87 -3.02 -5.38
C LYS A 15 12.63 -3.91 -5.48
N GLN A 16 12.82 -5.22 -5.49
CA GLN A 16 11.72 -6.18 -5.55
C GLN A 16 11.47 -6.78 -4.16
N VAL A 17 10.22 -6.99 -3.84
CA VAL A 17 9.78 -7.77 -2.68
C VAL A 17 8.84 -8.87 -3.15
N ALA A 18 8.89 -10.01 -2.48
CA ALA A 18 8.09 -11.17 -2.81
C ALA A 18 7.17 -11.52 -1.63
N PRO A 19 6.05 -10.80 -1.44
CA PRO A 19 5.16 -11.06 -0.33
C PRO A 19 4.53 -12.46 -0.46
N GLU A 20 4.65 -13.26 0.58
CA GLU A 20 3.98 -14.54 0.70
C GLU A 20 2.53 -14.31 1.12
N ILE A 21 1.60 -14.77 0.31
CA ILE A 21 0.17 -14.56 0.54
C ILE A 21 -0.54 -15.90 0.50
N ASP A 22 -1.02 -16.33 1.66
CA ASP A 22 -1.85 -17.52 1.77
C ASP A 22 -3.15 -17.36 0.98
N ASP A 23 -3.63 -18.46 0.43
CA ASP A 23 -4.94 -18.50 -0.22
C ASP A 23 -6.06 -18.24 0.78
N LEU A 24 -7.01 -17.41 0.36
CA LEU A 24 -8.22 -17.16 1.14
C LEU A 24 -9.24 -18.27 0.97
N PRO A 25 -9.99 -18.61 2.03
CA PRO A 25 -11.24 -19.34 1.87
C PRO A 25 -12.14 -18.65 0.84
N PHE A 26 -12.92 -19.44 0.10
CA PHE A 26 -13.77 -18.94 -0.97
C PHE A 26 -14.64 -17.75 -0.55
N GLN A 27 -15.31 -17.84 0.60
CA GLN A 27 -16.17 -16.77 1.13
C GLN A 27 -15.42 -15.46 1.38
N ALA A 28 -14.22 -15.52 1.94
CA ALA A 28 -13.42 -14.32 2.19
C ALA A 28 -12.92 -13.69 0.89
N ARG A 29 -12.56 -14.50 -0.11
CA ARG A 29 -12.19 -14.02 -1.44
C ARG A 29 -13.36 -13.32 -2.12
N GLU A 30 -14.57 -13.89 -2.05
CA GLU A 30 -15.78 -13.25 -2.60
C GLU A 30 -16.11 -11.94 -1.89
N ALA A 31 -15.95 -11.85 -0.59
CA ALA A 31 -16.13 -10.59 0.16
C ALA A 31 -15.19 -9.48 -0.33
N ILE A 32 -13.91 -9.80 -0.58
CA ILE A 32 -12.95 -8.86 -1.17
C ILE A 32 -13.37 -8.46 -2.60
N ASN A 33 -13.88 -9.39 -3.41
CA ASN A 33 -14.35 -9.10 -4.75
C ASN A 33 -15.56 -8.15 -4.75
N VAL A 34 -16.50 -8.36 -3.82
CA VAL A 34 -17.66 -7.46 -3.63
C VAL A 34 -17.19 -6.07 -3.19
N LEU A 35 -16.30 -5.98 -2.20
CA LEU A 35 -15.72 -4.71 -1.75
C LEU A 35 -15.05 -3.97 -2.90
N ARG A 36 -14.22 -4.66 -3.69
CA ARG A 36 -13.59 -4.10 -4.89
C ARG A 36 -14.62 -3.57 -5.88
N GLY A 37 -15.68 -4.35 -6.18
CA GLY A 37 -16.76 -3.93 -7.07
C GLY A 37 -17.43 -2.65 -6.59
N ASN A 38 -17.75 -2.55 -5.29
CA ASN A 38 -18.34 -1.36 -4.70
C ASN A 38 -17.42 -0.13 -4.82
N ILE A 39 -16.12 -0.29 -4.59
CA ILE A 39 -15.14 0.78 -4.77
C ILE A 39 -15.12 1.27 -6.23
N GLN A 40 -15.14 0.35 -7.19
CA GLN A 40 -15.14 0.72 -8.61
C GLN A 40 -16.43 1.46 -9.03
N LEU A 41 -17.54 1.19 -8.38
CA LEU A 41 -18.83 1.86 -8.62
C LEU A 41 -18.96 3.20 -7.88
N SER A 42 -18.14 3.44 -6.86
CA SER A 42 -18.20 4.66 -6.02
C SER A 42 -17.71 5.94 -6.72
N GLY A 43 -17.19 5.83 -7.93
CA GLY A 43 -16.83 6.98 -8.77
C GLY A 43 -15.48 6.86 -9.45
N ALA A 44 -15.41 7.39 -10.67
CA ALA A 44 -14.22 7.30 -11.53
C ALA A 44 -12.98 8.04 -10.96
N ASN A 45 -13.18 9.01 -10.07
CA ASN A 45 -12.11 9.82 -9.48
C ASN A 45 -11.62 9.31 -8.11
N LEU A 46 -12.24 8.24 -7.59
CA LEU A 46 -11.82 7.66 -6.31
C LEU A 46 -10.52 6.87 -6.50
N LYS A 47 -9.42 7.45 -6.10
CA LYS A 47 -8.08 6.84 -6.22
C LYS A 47 -7.47 6.42 -4.90
N VAL A 48 -7.75 7.14 -3.81
CA VAL A 48 -7.14 6.91 -2.50
C VAL A 48 -8.20 6.40 -1.53
N ILE A 49 -7.99 5.21 -1.00
CA ILE A 49 -8.88 4.54 -0.06
C ILE A 49 -8.11 4.20 1.21
N ALA A 50 -8.53 4.76 2.34
CA ALA A 50 -7.97 4.43 3.64
C ALA A 50 -8.75 3.27 4.29
N ILE A 51 -8.03 2.29 4.80
CA ILE A 51 -8.57 1.16 5.57
C ILE A 51 -8.13 1.35 7.02
N THR A 52 -9.10 1.47 7.91
CA THR A 52 -8.88 1.57 9.35
C THR A 52 -9.74 0.54 10.11
N SER A 53 -9.55 0.43 11.41
CA SER A 53 -10.32 -0.43 12.31
C SER A 53 -10.60 0.28 13.62
N ALA A 54 -11.58 -0.20 14.40
CA ALA A 54 -11.86 0.35 15.70
C ALA A 54 -10.73 0.03 16.70
N VAL A 55 -10.26 -1.21 16.71
CA VAL A 55 -9.18 -1.70 17.58
C VAL A 55 -8.11 -2.45 16.79
N ALA A 56 -7.00 -2.78 17.44
CA ALA A 56 -5.94 -3.57 16.83
C ALA A 56 -6.42 -5.01 16.52
N HIS A 57 -5.74 -5.66 15.56
CA HIS A 57 -5.96 -7.08 15.19
C HIS A 57 -7.31 -7.43 14.54
N GLU A 58 -8.11 -6.48 14.09
CA GLU A 58 -9.37 -6.72 13.34
C GLU A 58 -9.16 -7.11 11.87
N GLY A 59 -7.91 -7.23 11.41
CA GLY A 59 -7.59 -7.67 10.05
C GLY A 59 -7.48 -6.55 9.01
N LYS A 60 -7.46 -5.25 9.41
CA LYS A 60 -7.35 -4.09 8.50
C LYS A 60 -6.24 -4.25 7.45
N SER A 61 -5.02 -4.56 7.88
CA SER A 61 -3.85 -4.71 6.99
C SER A 61 -4.02 -5.89 6.02
N SER A 62 -4.64 -6.98 6.49
CA SER A 62 -4.95 -8.14 5.64
C SER A 62 -5.96 -7.78 4.55
N ILE A 63 -7.00 -7.03 4.90
CA ILE A 63 -8.02 -6.55 3.96
C ILE A 63 -7.39 -5.56 2.99
N ALA A 64 -6.63 -4.57 3.47
CA ALA A 64 -5.97 -3.57 2.64
C ALA A 64 -5.04 -4.21 1.60
N PHE A 65 -4.17 -5.12 2.04
CA PHE A 65 -3.24 -5.80 1.16
C PHE A 65 -3.94 -6.67 0.10
N ARG A 66 -4.93 -7.47 0.52
CA ARG A 66 -5.68 -8.35 -0.37
C ARG A 66 -6.58 -7.58 -1.35
N LEU A 67 -7.15 -6.45 -0.93
CA LEU A 67 -7.88 -5.55 -1.80
C LEU A 67 -6.95 -4.97 -2.88
N THR A 68 -5.74 -4.54 -2.51
CA THR A 68 -4.73 -4.07 -3.47
C THR A 68 -4.40 -5.14 -4.49
N LYS A 69 -4.13 -6.38 -4.04
CA LYS A 69 -3.89 -7.53 -4.92
C LYS A 69 -5.09 -7.81 -5.85
N SER A 70 -6.31 -7.74 -5.32
CA SER A 70 -7.54 -7.97 -6.09
C SER A 70 -7.73 -6.91 -7.19
N LEU A 71 -7.40 -5.63 -6.92
CA LEU A 71 -7.40 -4.56 -7.92
C LEU A 71 -6.33 -4.78 -9.00
N ALA A 72 -5.13 -5.17 -8.59
CA ALA A 72 -4.02 -5.50 -9.48
C ALA A 72 -4.36 -6.66 -10.42
N GLY A 73 -5.08 -7.66 -9.93
CA GLY A 73 -5.59 -8.79 -10.73
C GLY A 73 -6.51 -8.36 -11.88
N LEU A 74 -7.14 -7.20 -11.80
CA LEU A 74 -7.89 -6.56 -12.90
C LEU A 74 -7.01 -5.68 -13.79
N LYS A 75 -5.69 -5.81 -13.71
CA LYS A 75 -4.70 -4.99 -14.44
C LYS A 75 -4.79 -3.50 -14.12
N LYS A 76 -5.31 -3.13 -12.94
CA LYS A 76 -5.26 -1.77 -12.40
C LYS A 76 -3.94 -1.57 -11.68
N ARG A 77 -3.27 -0.45 -11.94
CA ARG A 77 -2.05 -0.09 -11.21
C ARG A 77 -2.44 0.23 -9.77
N ALA A 78 -2.10 -0.64 -8.85
CA ALA A 78 -2.48 -0.55 -7.45
C ALA A 78 -1.26 -0.41 -6.55
N LEU A 79 -1.31 0.53 -5.63
CA LEU A 79 -0.30 0.75 -4.60
C LEU A 79 -0.87 0.39 -3.24
N TYR A 80 -0.17 -0.47 -2.49
CA TYR A 80 -0.36 -0.64 -1.07
C TYR A 80 0.57 0.31 -0.32
N LEU A 81 0.02 1.16 0.55
CA LEU A 81 0.76 2.12 1.35
C LEU A 81 0.53 1.84 2.84
N ASP A 82 1.56 1.33 3.52
CA ASP A 82 1.51 1.04 4.95
C ASP A 82 1.82 2.31 5.76
N CYS A 83 0.80 2.85 6.40
CA CYS A 83 0.87 4.02 7.28
C CYS A 83 0.77 3.67 8.77
N ASP A 84 0.74 2.37 9.15
CA ASP A 84 0.78 1.96 10.56
C ASP A 84 2.21 1.98 11.10
N ILE A 85 2.82 3.18 11.11
CA ILE A 85 4.22 3.42 11.49
C ILE A 85 4.52 2.96 12.93
N ARG A 86 3.51 2.82 13.78
CA ARG A 86 3.69 2.41 15.18
C ARG A 86 3.87 0.92 15.33
N ASN A 87 3.11 0.15 14.57
CA ASN A 87 3.02 -1.30 14.78
C ASN A 87 2.68 -2.04 13.46
N SER A 88 3.47 -1.78 12.42
CA SER A 88 3.30 -2.51 11.16
C SER A 88 3.58 -4.01 11.36
N VAL A 89 2.62 -4.82 10.94
CA VAL A 89 2.76 -6.27 10.87
C VAL A 89 2.97 -6.77 9.44
N THR A 90 2.99 -5.85 8.48
CA THR A 90 3.00 -6.19 7.05
C THR A 90 4.26 -6.93 6.65
N MET A 91 5.43 -6.46 7.06
CA MET A 91 6.69 -7.11 6.71
C MET A 91 6.77 -8.54 7.24
N SER A 92 6.50 -8.73 8.54
CA SER A 92 6.57 -10.07 9.17
C SER A 92 5.49 -11.00 8.65
N ARG A 93 4.28 -10.49 8.39
CA ARG A 93 3.14 -11.30 7.93
C ARG A 93 3.34 -11.83 6.52
N TYR A 94 4.01 -11.10 5.66
CA TYR A 94 4.19 -11.45 4.25
C TYR A 94 5.62 -11.89 3.93
N GLY A 95 6.39 -12.34 4.93
CA GLY A 95 7.72 -12.92 4.72
C GLY A 95 8.78 -11.94 4.22
N MET A 96 8.56 -10.64 4.40
CA MET A 96 9.50 -9.61 3.97
C MET A 96 10.47 -9.32 5.11
N HIS A 97 11.67 -9.88 5.07
CA HIS A 97 12.63 -9.86 6.20
C HIS A 97 13.79 -8.87 6.03
N ASP A 98 13.92 -8.24 4.85
CA ASP A 98 15.03 -7.32 4.59
C ASP A 98 14.82 -5.97 5.30
N GLN A 99 15.92 -5.32 5.69
CA GLN A 99 15.88 -3.93 6.13
C GLN A 99 15.54 -3.06 4.92
N VAL A 100 14.30 -2.60 4.88
CA VAL A 100 13.78 -1.76 3.80
C VAL A 100 13.65 -0.33 4.27
N GLN A 101 14.06 0.61 3.44
CA GLN A 101 13.66 2.01 3.61
C GLN A 101 12.17 2.12 3.29
N GLY A 102 11.42 2.89 4.05
CA GLY A 102 10.00 3.00 3.88
C GLY A 102 9.46 4.42 4.02
N LEU A 103 8.20 4.51 4.34
CA LEU A 103 7.49 5.77 4.51
C LEU A 103 8.19 6.67 5.54
N THR A 104 8.64 6.12 6.66
CA THR A 104 9.32 6.88 7.73
C THR A 104 10.56 7.59 7.22
N GLU A 105 11.45 6.89 6.51
CA GLU A 105 12.68 7.47 5.98
C GLU A 105 12.39 8.59 4.98
N TYR A 106 11.38 8.41 4.13
CA TYR A 106 10.96 9.46 3.21
C TYR A 106 10.40 10.69 3.94
N LEU A 107 9.52 10.48 4.92
CA LEU A 107 8.93 11.58 5.69
C LEU A 107 9.94 12.32 6.57
N CYS A 108 11.01 11.64 6.98
CA CYS A 108 12.16 12.25 7.66
C CYS A 108 13.16 12.92 6.70
N GLY A 109 12.98 12.79 5.37
CA GLY A 109 13.89 13.34 4.37
C GLY A 109 15.22 12.58 4.21
N THR A 110 15.31 11.35 4.71
CA THR A 110 16.52 10.50 4.65
C THR A 110 16.49 9.50 3.49
N ALA A 111 15.36 9.36 2.79
CA ALA A 111 15.23 8.56 1.58
C ALA A 111 14.49 9.34 0.50
N ALA A 112 14.83 9.08 -0.77
CA ALA A 112 14.06 9.61 -1.89
C ALA A 112 12.78 8.80 -2.13
N MET A 113 11.77 9.41 -2.76
CA MET A 113 10.50 8.76 -3.05
C MET A 113 10.65 7.43 -3.83
N ASN A 114 11.59 7.37 -4.75
CA ASN A 114 11.82 6.16 -5.55
C ASN A 114 12.49 5.03 -4.77
N ASP A 115 13.15 5.34 -3.65
CA ASP A 115 13.86 4.35 -2.82
C ASP A 115 12.91 3.57 -1.89
N ILE A 116 11.70 4.09 -1.69
CA ILE A 116 10.70 3.51 -0.79
C ILE A 116 9.57 2.77 -1.51
N VAL A 117 9.53 2.81 -2.85
CA VAL A 117 8.55 2.06 -3.64
C VAL A 117 9.16 0.73 -4.05
N TYR A 118 8.51 -0.36 -3.68
CA TYR A 118 8.94 -1.72 -3.99
C TYR A 118 7.98 -2.38 -4.96
N ARG A 119 8.52 -3.06 -5.98
CA ARG A 119 7.75 -3.89 -6.89
C ARG A 119 7.45 -5.24 -6.25
N THR A 120 6.25 -5.72 -6.47
CA THR A 120 5.92 -7.10 -6.13
C THR A 120 6.07 -8.02 -7.35
N GLN A 121 5.87 -9.33 -7.12
CA GLN A 121 5.77 -10.32 -8.21
C GLN A 121 4.55 -10.06 -9.11
N ASP A 122 3.50 -9.41 -8.57
CA ASP A 122 2.36 -8.98 -9.37
C ASP A 122 2.74 -7.73 -10.19
N LYS A 123 2.60 -7.85 -11.50
CA LYS A 123 2.98 -6.78 -12.45
C LYS A 123 2.27 -5.44 -12.19
N TYR A 124 1.09 -5.47 -11.59
CA TYR A 124 0.25 -4.30 -11.38
C TYR A 124 0.17 -3.86 -9.92
N MET A 125 0.96 -4.47 -9.03
CA MET A 125 1.00 -4.14 -7.61
C MET A 125 2.38 -3.69 -7.18
N ASP A 126 2.46 -2.52 -6.58
CA ASP A 126 3.64 -2.05 -5.87
C ASP A 126 3.29 -1.77 -4.40
N VAL A 127 4.31 -1.69 -3.54
CA VAL A 127 4.12 -1.45 -2.11
C VAL A 127 5.06 -0.37 -1.60
N ILE A 128 4.59 0.43 -0.65
CA ILE A 128 5.40 1.28 0.23
C ILE A 128 5.19 0.76 1.65
N LEU A 129 6.28 0.34 2.29
CA LEU A 129 6.27 -0.18 3.65
C LEU A 129 6.54 0.96 4.65
N THR A 130 6.30 0.73 5.93
CA THR A 130 6.50 1.76 6.96
C THR A 130 7.95 2.22 7.10
N GLY A 131 8.92 1.31 6.92
CA GLY A 131 10.31 1.56 7.30
C GLY A 131 10.54 1.46 8.82
N ALA A 132 11.45 2.25 9.35
CA ALA A 132 11.76 2.26 10.78
C ALA A 132 10.61 2.83 11.62
N VAL A 133 10.51 2.35 12.87
CA VAL A 133 9.55 2.89 13.84
C VAL A 133 9.92 4.33 14.19
N ALA A 134 8.96 5.24 14.09
CA ALA A 134 9.14 6.65 14.44
C ALA A 134 8.49 7.00 15.79
N PRO A 135 9.09 7.89 16.58
CA PRO A 135 8.52 8.29 17.86
C PRO A 135 7.27 9.19 17.73
N ASN A 136 7.13 9.90 16.60
CA ASN A 136 6.06 10.88 16.35
C ASN A 136 5.32 10.64 15.03
N PRO A 137 4.71 9.47 14.81
CA PRO A 137 4.13 9.08 13.53
C PRO A 137 3.00 10.00 13.05
N SER A 138 2.18 10.54 13.95
CA SER A 138 1.07 11.43 13.58
C SER A 138 1.54 12.76 13.00
N GLU A 139 2.64 13.30 13.48
CA GLU A 139 3.25 14.52 12.94
C GLU A 139 3.81 14.28 11.53
N LEU A 140 4.46 13.14 11.33
CA LEU A 140 5.02 12.77 10.02
C LEU A 140 3.94 12.68 8.95
N VAL A 141 2.84 11.97 9.19
CA VAL A 141 1.76 11.83 8.21
C VAL A 141 0.92 13.10 8.02
N SER A 142 1.00 14.04 8.94
CA SER A 142 0.34 15.36 8.80
C SER A 142 1.20 16.36 8.03
N GLY A 143 2.45 16.01 7.71
CA GLY A 143 3.43 16.89 7.09
C GLY A 143 3.24 17.06 5.57
N LYS A 144 3.89 18.09 5.02
CA LYS A 144 3.86 18.39 3.57
C LYS A 144 4.38 17.25 2.71
N LEU A 145 5.38 16.49 3.18
CA LEU A 145 5.97 15.39 2.43
C LEU A 145 4.96 14.26 2.18
N PHE A 146 4.07 13.99 3.13
CA PHE A 146 3.02 13.00 2.92
C PHE A 146 2.02 13.42 1.83
N THR A 147 1.63 14.70 1.82
CA THR A 147 0.77 15.25 0.76
C THR A 147 1.45 15.16 -0.61
N LEU A 148 2.73 15.54 -0.69
CA LEU A 148 3.51 15.43 -1.93
C LEU A 148 3.64 13.99 -2.42
N LEU A 149 3.84 13.04 -1.51
CA LEU A 149 3.85 11.61 -1.83
C LEU A 149 2.53 11.17 -2.46
N LEU A 150 1.41 11.46 -1.80
CA LEU A 150 0.09 11.09 -2.31
C LEU A 150 -0.22 11.73 -3.66
N ASP A 151 0.13 12.99 -3.87
CA ASP A 151 -0.10 13.69 -5.13
C ASP A 151 0.71 13.08 -6.26
N GLU A 152 1.94 12.67 -6.00
CA GLU A 152 2.77 11.98 -6.99
C GLU A 152 2.26 10.55 -7.27
N MET A 153 1.86 9.83 -6.23
CA MET A 153 1.32 8.47 -6.38
C MET A 153 -0.03 8.48 -7.14
N ARG A 154 -0.88 9.49 -6.95
CA ARG A 154 -2.13 9.66 -7.72
C ARG A 154 -1.91 9.79 -9.23
N LYS A 155 -0.76 10.28 -9.68
CA LYS A 155 -0.40 10.35 -11.10
C LYS A 155 0.00 8.98 -11.66
N ARG A 156 0.62 8.13 -10.82
CA ARG A 156 1.22 6.86 -11.23
C ARG A 156 0.25 5.68 -11.12
N TYR A 157 -0.66 5.71 -10.13
CA TYR A 157 -1.53 4.60 -9.79
C TYR A 157 -3.00 4.92 -10.07
N ASP A 158 -3.75 3.86 -10.38
CA ASP A 158 -5.19 3.93 -10.55
C ASP A 158 -5.87 3.85 -9.16
N TYR A 159 -5.28 3.09 -8.23
CA TYR A 159 -5.73 2.96 -6.84
C TYR A 159 -4.56 2.97 -5.87
N ILE A 160 -4.74 3.65 -4.74
CA ILE A 160 -3.82 3.70 -3.60
C ILE A 160 -4.61 3.25 -2.39
N ILE A 161 -4.26 2.09 -1.84
CA ILE A 161 -4.88 1.56 -0.63
C ILE A 161 -3.96 1.87 0.54
N VAL A 162 -4.45 2.71 1.44
CA VAL A 162 -3.71 3.19 2.61
C VAL A 162 -4.13 2.37 3.81
N ASP A 163 -3.22 1.56 4.35
CA ASP A 163 -3.40 0.85 5.61
C ASP A 163 -3.05 1.79 6.77
N THR A 164 -4.01 2.14 7.60
CA THR A 164 -3.83 3.11 8.68
C THR A 164 -3.84 2.42 10.04
N PRO A 165 -3.29 3.04 11.11
CA PRO A 165 -3.44 2.50 12.46
C PRO A 165 -4.92 2.43 12.88
N PRO A 166 -5.26 1.60 13.88
CA PRO A 166 -6.60 1.60 14.46
C PRO A 166 -6.91 2.96 15.11
N ILE A 167 -8.22 3.29 15.18
CA ILE A 167 -8.69 4.57 15.76
C ILE A 167 -8.40 4.62 17.26
N ASN A 168 -8.60 3.48 17.95
CA ASN A 168 -8.27 3.31 19.35
C ASN A 168 -7.04 2.40 19.50
N PRO A 169 -5.84 2.96 19.56
CA PRO A 169 -4.64 2.18 19.86
C PRO A 169 -4.62 1.91 21.37
N VAL A 170 -5.17 0.79 21.80
CA VAL A 170 -5.05 0.31 23.19
C VAL A 170 -3.95 -0.73 23.25
#